data_375e84df390d99de010d75bf415e387f
#
_entry.id   375e84df390d99de010d75bf415e387f
#
_cell.length_a   1.000
_cell.length_b   1.000
_cell.length_c   1.000
_cell.angle_alpha   90.00
_cell.angle_beta   90.00
_cell.angle_gamma   90.00
#
_symmetry.space_group_name_H-M   'P 1'
#
loop_
_entity.id
_entity.type
_entity.pdbx_description
1 polymer ?
#
loop_
_entity_poly.entity_id
_entity_poly.type
_entity_poly.pdbx_seq_one_letter_code
_entity_poly.pdbx_strand_id
1 'polypeptide(L)'
;MNNEQQTKNPSRKRLSDFLFILWAGGAALLSYSLVYALRKPYTAAAFEDVEFFDMDYKVVVTISQIVGYVISKFMGIKLISELRREERLRFILMSVVMAELSLVFFGLLSAPYNIAAMFLNGLSLGCMWGVIFSFIEGRRMTDILASLLGVSMVISSGTAKSAGLYVMNNLHVNEFWMPALIGAVALPLLALLGYALNRLPQPTEEDIAMKSERATLNGKQRWELFKNFMPFLMMLFVANIAIVVLRDIKEDFLVNIIDVSEYSPWLFAKIDSVVTLIILVIFGLMVFVKDNLKALSILFGLIIMGMIVMSVVSFGQERFQLSPVVWLFVQSLCLYIAYLTFQTIFFDRFIACFKIHGNVGFFIVTTDFLGYTGTVLVLVLKEFCNPHIDWAVFYNQFAGYVGIFCCITFICSFVYLHQRFRKENGLVVKSNEVLELDTASQNAITMA
;
A
#
# COMPACT_ATOMS: atom_id res chain seq x y z
N MET A 1 -34.63 -17.19 34.84
CA MET A 1 -34.71 -18.63 34.58
C MET A 1 -34.02 -18.87 33.26
N ASN A 2 -33.01 -19.75 33.26
CA ASN A 2 -32.18 -20.23 32.18
C ASN A 2 -31.30 -19.20 31.41
N ASN A 3 -30.22 -18.81 32.05
CA ASN A 3 -28.99 -18.40 31.41
C ASN A 3 -28.30 -19.64 30.80
N GLU A 4 -28.59 -19.99 29.58
CA GLU A 4 -27.72 -20.86 28.78
C GLU A 4 -26.54 -20.02 28.26
N GLN A 5 -25.58 -19.80 29.12
CA GLN A 5 -24.21 -19.54 28.71
C GLN A 5 -23.70 -20.84 28.05
N GLN A 6 -23.99 -20.98 26.76
CA GLN A 6 -23.27 -21.95 25.91
C GLN A 6 -21.81 -21.53 25.88
N THR A 7 -21.00 -22.15 26.72
CA THR A 7 -19.54 -22.20 26.60
C THR A 7 -19.22 -22.80 25.23
N LYS A 8 -19.14 -21.95 24.20
CA LYS A 8 -18.72 -22.36 22.84
C LYS A 8 -17.35 -23.00 22.96
N ASN A 9 -17.30 -24.30 22.65
CA ASN A 9 -16.08 -25.11 22.62
C ASN A 9 -14.97 -24.30 21.90
N PRO A 10 -13.79 -24.05 22.51
CA PRO A 10 -12.73 -23.19 21.96
C PRO A 10 -12.28 -23.61 20.58
N SER A 11 -12.37 -24.90 20.24
CA SER A 11 -12.08 -25.42 18.90
C SER A 11 -13.09 -24.94 17.84
N ARG A 12 -14.39 -24.86 18.20
CA ARG A 12 -15.44 -24.34 17.30
C ARG A 12 -15.29 -22.83 17.07
N LYS A 13 -14.89 -22.08 18.11
CA LYS A 13 -14.64 -20.63 17.98
C LYS A 13 -13.44 -20.36 17.04
N ARG A 14 -12.35 -21.10 17.19
CA ARG A 14 -11.17 -21.01 16.30
C ARG A 14 -11.50 -21.34 14.84
N LEU A 15 -12.29 -22.38 14.59
CA LEU A 15 -12.71 -22.75 13.23
C LEU A 15 -13.61 -21.67 12.62
N SER A 16 -14.53 -21.12 13.39
CA SER A 16 -15.40 -20.02 12.94
C SER A 16 -14.59 -18.76 12.59
N ASP A 17 -13.62 -18.41 13.43
CA ASP A 17 -12.72 -17.28 13.20
C ASP A 17 -11.87 -17.49 11.93
N PHE A 18 -11.35 -18.68 11.71
CA PHE A 18 -10.58 -19.04 10.51
C PHE A 18 -11.44 -18.96 9.24
N LEU A 19 -12.64 -19.52 9.25
CA LEU A 19 -13.56 -19.45 8.11
C LEU A 19 -13.97 -18.01 7.81
N PHE A 20 -14.13 -17.19 8.82
CA PHE A 20 -14.43 -15.77 8.66
C PHE A 20 -13.27 -15.02 8.03
N ILE A 21 -12.01 -15.25 8.46
CA ILE A 21 -10.81 -14.66 7.86
C ILE A 21 -10.71 -15.08 6.39
N LEU A 22 -10.95 -16.35 6.10
CA LEU A 22 -10.89 -16.86 4.72
C LEU A 22 -11.96 -16.19 3.84
N TRP A 23 -13.18 -16.05 4.33
CA TRP A 23 -14.26 -15.39 3.59
C TRP A 23 -14.01 -13.88 3.44
N ALA A 24 -13.88 -13.15 4.57
CA ALA A 24 -13.77 -11.69 4.54
C ALA A 24 -12.44 -11.22 3.94
N GLY A 25 -11.32 -11.84 4.37
CA GLY A 25 -10.00 -11.53 3.86
C GLY A 25 -9.80 -11.97 2.42
N GLY A 26 -10.25 -13.17 2.05
CA GLY A 26 -10.21 -13.67 0.68
C GLY A 26 -11.06 -12.83 -0.27
N ALA A 27 -12.29 -12.48 0.12
CA ALA A 27 -13.14 -11.61 -0.69
C ALA A 27 -12.54 -10.20 -0.86
N ALA A 28 -11.95 -9.62 0.19
CA ALA A 28 -11.31 -8.31 0.13
C ALA A 28 -10.05 -8.34 -0.76
N LEU A 29 -9.18 -9.35 -0.57
CA LEU A 29 -7.97 -9.56 -1.37
C LEU A 29 -8.32 -9.71 -2.85
N LEU A 30 -9.23 -10.62 -3.18
CA LEU A 30 -9.62 -10.89 -4.57
C LEU A 30 -10.36 -9.69 -5.19
N SER A 31 -11.23 -9.00 -4.44
CA SER A 31 -11.90 -7.79 -4.94
C SER A 31 -10.88 -6.74 -5.34
N TYR A 32 -9.89 -6.46 -4.50
CA TYR A 32 -8.90 -5.45 -4.81
C TYR A 32 -7.93 -5.90 -5.92
N SER A 33 -7.65 -7.19 -6.01
CA SER A 33 -6.91 -7.76 -7.14
C SER A 33 -7.62 -7.54 -8.47
N LEU A 34 -8.95 -7.67 -8.51
CA LEU A 34 -9.73 -7.38 -9.71
C LEU A 34 -9.84 -5.88 -10.01
N VAL A 35 -9.78 -5.01 -8.99
CA VAL A 35 -9.61 -3.56 -9.21
C VAL A 35 -8.30 -3.28 -9.97
N TYR A 36 -7.21 -3.99 -9.65
CA TYR A 36 -5.96 -3.90 -10.42
C TYR A 36 -6.11 -4.38 -11.86
N ALA A 37 -6.94 -5.38 -12.11
CA ALA A 37 -7.25 -5.84 -13.47
C ALA A 37 -7.99 -4.78 -14.32
N LEU A 38 -8.66 -3.81 -13.69
CA LEU A 38 -9.26 -2.65 -14.35
C LEU A 38 -8.31 -1.44 -14.43
N ARG A 39 -7.19 -1.47 -13.71
CA ARG A 39 -6.31 -0.31 -13.58
C ARG A 39 -4.99 -0.48 -14.30
N LYS A 40 -4.34 -1.63 -14.20
CA LYS A 40 -2.91 -1.82 -14.53
C LYS A 40 -2.60 -2.60 -15.83
N PRO A 41 -3.52 -3.26 -16.55
CA PRO A 41 -3.15 -4.01 -17.74
C PRO A 41 -2.44 -3.17 -18.81
N TYR A 42 -2.83 -1.90 -19.02
CA TYR A 42 -2.21 -1.01 -20.01
C TYR A 42 -0.69 -0.88 -19.81
N THR A 43 -0.19 -1.09 -18.59
CA THR A 43 1.25 -1.01 -18.30
C THR A 43 2.07 -2.15 -18.92
N ALA A 44 1.38 -3.19 -19.40
CA ALA A 44 1.99 -4.28 -20.17
C ALA A 44 2.33 -3.88 -21.60
N ALA A 45 1.71 -2.84 -22.15
CA ALA A 45 2.03 -2.29 -23.47
C ALA A 45 3.18 -1.30 -23.40
N ALA A 46 3.99 -1.27 -24.44
CA ALA A 46 5.12 -0.33 -24.55
C ALA A 46 4.71 1.00 -25.22
N PHE A 47 3.76 0.99 -26.16
CA PHE A 47 3.30 2.13 -26.96
C PHE A 47 4.45 2.82 -27.74
N GLU A 48 5.39 2.01 -28.30
CA GLU A 48 6.65 2.50 -28.85
C GLU A 48 6.49 3.48 -30.04
N ASP A 49 5.42 3.34 -30.82
CA ASP A 49 5.18 4.14 -32.03
C ASP A 49 4.27 5.37 -31.78
N VAL A 50 4.03 5.74 -30.53
CA VAL A 50 3.11 6.82 -30.19
C VAL A 50 3.75 7.86 -29.30
N GLU A 51 3.76 9.11 -29.77
CA GLU A 51 4.28 10.27 -29.04
C GLU A 51 3.18 11.33 -28.86
N PHE A 52 3.30 12.15 -27.83
CA PHE A 52 2.43 13.27 -27.54
C PHE A 52 3.24 14.52 -27.23
N PHE A 53 3.32 15.47 -28.16
CA PHE A 53 4.16 16.69 -28.06
C PHE A 53 5.61 16.39 -27.67
N ASP A 54 6.26 15.50 -28.39
CA ASP A 54 7.64 15.03 -28.16
C ASP A 54 7.85 14.34 -26.78
N MET A 55 6.76 13.96 -26.11
CA MET A 55 6.77 13.19 -24.87
C MET A 55 6.40 11.73 -25.14
N ASP A 56 6.97 10.82 -24.34
CA ASP A 56 6.58 9.41 -24.31
C ASP A 56 5.09 9.29 -23.97
N TYR A 57 4.29 8.79 -24.92
CA TYR A 57 2.84 8.63 -24.76
C TYR A 57 2.47 7.83 -23.51
N LYS A 58 3.22 6.74 -23.21
CA LYS A 58 3.00 5.91 -22.01
C LYS A 58 3.14 6.71 -20.73
N VAL A 59 4.12 7.62 -20.66
CA VAL A 59 4.32 8.50 -19.51
C VAL A 59 3.13 9.42 -19.32
N VAL A 60 2.64 10.04 -20.41
CA VAL A 60 1.49 10.96 -20.35
C VAL A 60 0.22 10.24 -19.92
N VAL A 61 -0.04 9.04 -20.46
CA VAL A 61 -1.15 8.18 -20.06
C VAL A 61 -1.07 7.81 -18.57
N THR A 62 0.12 7.44 -18.11
CA THR A 62 0.37 7.08 -16.71
C THR A 62 0.16 8.27 -15.78
N ILE A 63 0.70 9.44 -16.11
CA ILE A 63 0.47 10.69 -15.36
C ILE A 63 -1.02 11.00 -15.29
N SER A 64 -1.73 10.93 -16.41
CA SER A 64 -3.17 11.20 -16.50
C SER A 64 -3.96 10.30 -15.56
N GLN A 65 -3.68 8.99 -15.57
CA GLN A 65 -4.34 8.03 -14.67
C GLN A 65 -4.01 8.30 -13.20
N ILE A 66 -2.73 8.56 -12.87
CA ILE A 66 -2.31 8.82 -11.48
C ILE A 66 -2.95 10.11 -10.96
N VAL A 67 -3.03 11.17 -11.76
CA VAL A 67 -3.68 12.42 -11.37
C VAL A 67 -5.17 12.19 -11.06
N GLY A 68 -5.90 11.48 -11.94
CA GLY A 68 -7.27 11.08 -11.67
C GLY A 68 -7.42 10.28 -10.36
N TYR A 69 -6.51 9.34 -10.14
CA TYR A 69 -6.48 8.50 -8.94
C TYR A 69 -6.22 9.29 -7.65
N VAL A 70 -5.29 10.26 -7.68
CA VAL A 70 -4.99 11.15 -6.54
C VAL A 70 -6.19 12.03 -6.20
N ILE A 71 -6.83 12.63 -7.21
CA ILE A 71 -8.05 13.43 -7.02
C ILE A 71 -9.16 12.58 -6.39
N SER A 72 -9.37 11.37 -6.90
CA SER A 72 -10.33 10.42 -6.34
C SER A 72 -10.03 10.07 -4.89
N LYS A 73 -8.77 9.79 -4.55
CA LYS A 73 -8.36 9.53 -3.15
C LYS A 73 -8.64 10.71 -2.23
N PHE A 74 -8.34 11.91 -2.69
CA PHE A 74 -8.60 13.13 -1.91
C PHE A 74 -10.10 13.32 -1.63
N MET A 75 -10.94 13.21 -2.67
CA MET A 75 -12.39 13.25 -2.54
C MET A 75 -12.92 12.09 -1.67
N GLY A 76 -12.29 10.94 -1.76
CA GLY A 76 -12.65 9.70 -1.06
C GLY A 76 -12.53 9.81 0.46
N ILE A 77 -11.68 10.67 1.00
CA ILE A 77 -11.53 10.87 2.46
C ILE A 77 -12.88 11.25 3.08
N LYS A 78 -13.58 12.20 2.47
CA LYS A 78 -14.91 12.62 2.91
C LYS A 78 -15.97 11.60 2.52
N LEU A 79 -15.98 11.19 1.26
CA LEU A 79 -16.97 10.28 0.69
C LEU A 79 -17.06 8.96 1.49
N ILE A 80 -15.91 8.31 1.77
CA ILE A 80 -15.87 7.02 2.46
C ILE A 80 -16.37 7.15 3.90
N SER A 81 -16.10 8.28 4.57
CA SER A 81 -16.56 8.53 5.93
C SER A 81 -18.07 8.74 6.03
N GLU A 82 -18.71 9.24 4.97
CA GLU A 82 -20.15 9.50 4.89
C GLU A 82 -20.92 8.32 4.26
N LEU A 83 -20.24 7.38 3.59
CA LEU A 83 -20.84 6.29 2.83
C LEU A 83 -21.49 5.25 3.73
N ARG A 84 -22.81 5.15 3.68
CA ARG A 84 -23.58 4.16 4.44
C ARG A 84 -23.29 2.76 3.93
N ARG A 85 -23.37 1.77 4.81
CA ARG A 85 -23.08 0.37 4.47
C ARG A 85 -23.91 -0.14 3.27
N GLU A 86 -25.16 0.24 3.19
CA GLU A 86 -26.09 -0.15 2.13
C GLU A 86 -25.69 0.41 0.75
N GLU A 87 -24.99 1.53 0.74
CA GLU A 87 -24.56 2.23 -0.47
C GLU A 87 -23.20 1.74 -0.99
N ARG A 88 -22.39 1.05 -0.14
CA ARG A 88 -21.04 0.62 -0.50
C ARG A 88 -20.99 -0.29 -1.72
N LEU A 89 -21.87 -1.29 -1.79
CA LEU A 89 -21.96 -2.18 -2.93
C LEU A 89 -22.32 -1.42 -4.20
N ARG A 90 -23.31 -0.53 -4.11
CA ARG A 90 -23.73 0.32 -5.25
C ARG A 90 -22.59 1.20 -5.72
N PHE A 91 -21.83 1.77 -4.79
CA PHE A 91 -20.66 2.59 -5.12
C PHE A 91 -19.59 1.75 -5.83
N ILE A 92 -19.26 0.54 -5.33
CA ILE A 92 -18.32 -0.37 -6.01
C ILE A 92 -18.77 -0.64 -7.43
N LEU A 93 -20.04 -1.05 -7.63
CA LEU A 93 -20.55 -1.39 -8.94
C LEU A 93 -20.52 -0.21 -9.91
N MET A 94 -20.92 0.99 -9.46
CA MET A 94 -20.85 2.20 -10.28
C MET A 94 -19.41 2.55 -10.66
N SER A 95 -18.49 2.52 -9.70
CA SER A 95 -17.06 2.82 -9.94
C SER A 95 -16.43 1.85 -10.93
N VAL A 96 -16.75 0.55 -10.82
CA VAL A 96 -16.20 -0.50 -11.69
C VAL A 96 -16.75 -0.39 -13.09
N VAL A 97 -18.05 -0.13 -13.25
CA VAL A 97 -18.67 0.10 -14.56
C VAL A 97 -18.09 1.36 -15.21
N MET A 98 -17.92 2.44 -14.47
CA MET A 98 -17.30 3.67 -14.98
C MET A 98 -15.85 3.44 -15.40
N ALA A 99 -15.09 2.66 -14.61
CA ALA A 99 -13.72 2.30 -14.97
C ALA A 99 -13.67 1.46 -16.24
N GLU A 100 -14.55 0.47 -16.39
CA GLU A 100 -14.63 -0.34 -17.62
C GLU A 100 -15.03 0.50 -18.82
N LEU A 101 -16.03 1.35 -18.71
CA LEU A 101 -16.40 2.27 -19.79
C LEU A 101 -15.23 3.16 -20.20
N SER A 102 -14.43 3.63 -19.25
CA SER A 102 -13.24 4.41 -19.57
C SER A 102 -12.20 3.60 -20.34
N LEU A 103 -12.02 2.30 -20.03
CA LEU A 103 -11.14 1.41 -20.81
C LEU A 103 -11.67 1.14 -22.22
N VAL A 104 -12.98 1.01 -22.38
CA VAL A 104 -13.62 0.92 -23.72
C VAL A 104 -13.37 2.21 -24.50
N PHE A 105 -13.51 3.39 -23.89
CA PHE A 105 -13.18 4.65 -24.54
C PHE A 105 -11.69 4.77 -24.84
N PHE A 106 -10.80 4.22 -24.02
CA PHE A 106 -9.37 4.15 -24.31
C PHE A 106 -9.07 3.36 -25.58
N GLY A 107 -9.80 2.29 -25.85
CA GLY A 107 -9.69 1.52 -27.08
C GLY A 107 -10.38 2.16 -28.30
N LEU A 108 -11.50 2.88 -28.09
CA LEU A 108 -12.29 3.49 -29.17
C LEU A 108 -11.69 4.78 -29.69
N LEU A 109 -11.15 5.61 -28.80
CA LEU A 109 -10.61 6.90 -29.19
C LEU A 109 -9.19 6.73 -29.72
N SER A 110 -8.85 7.45 -30.77
CA SER A 110 -7.49 7.49 -31.26
C SER A 110 -6.59 8.28 -30.30
N ALA A 111 -5.32 7.90 -30.23
CA ALA A 111 -4.32 8.74 -29.55
C ALA A 111 -4.23 10.10 -30.27
N PRO A 112 -4.08 11.21 -29.53
CA PRO A 112 -3.87 11.30 -28.06
C PRO A 112 -5.16 11.52 -27.26
N TYR A 113 -6.35 11.55 -27.87
CA TYR A 113 -7.62 11.88 -27.19
C TYR A 113 -8.02 10.84 -26.12
N ASN A 114 -7.54 9.61 -26.27
CA ASN A 114 -7.76 8.53 -25.31
C ASN A 114 -7.04 8.70 -23.95
N ILE A 115 -6.09 9.65 -23.83
CA ILE A 115 -5.47 10.02 -22.56
C ILE A 115 -6.53 10.46 -21.53
N ALA A 116 -7.56 11.18 -21.96
CA ALA A 116 -8.66 11.61 -21.09
C ALA A 116 -9.45 10.41 -20.50
N ALA A 117 -9.56 9.31 -21.25
CA ALA A 117 -10.20 8.10 -20.75
C ALA A 117 -9.42 7.48 -19.57
N MET A 118 -8.08 7.53 -19.59
CA MET A 118 -7.26 7.03 -18.50
C MET A 118 -7.34 7.93 -17.25
N PHE A 119 -7.51 9.24 -17.40
CA PHE A 119 -7.86 10.11 -16.28
C PHE A 119 -9.17 9.66 -15.60
N LEU A 120 -10.21 9.40 -16.37
CA LEU A 120 -11.50 8.93 -15.86
C LEU A 120 -11.38 7.54 -15.19
N ASN A 121 -10.53 6.65 -15.73
CA ASN A 121 -10.20 5.37 -15.12
C ASN A 121 -9.60 5.57 -13.72
N GLY A 122 -8.58 6.40 -13.60
CA GLY A 122 -7.96 6.73 -12.32
C GLY A 122 -8.97 7.33 -11.33
N LEU A 123 -9.78 8.29 -11.79
CA LEU A 123 -10.81 8.96 -10.99
C LEU A 123 -11.85 7.96 -10.45
N SER A 124 -12.24 6.97 -11.26
CA SER A 124 -13.23 5.96 -10.87
C SER A 124 -12.69 4.99 -9.82
N LEU A 125 -11.39 4.66 -9.85
CA LEU A 125 -10.81 3.60 -9.03
C LEU A 125 -10.09 4.07 -7.76
N GLY A 126 -9.79 5.37 -7.61
CA GLY A 126 -8.96 5.86 -6.51
C GLY A 126 -9.52 5.62 -5.11
N CYS A 127 -10.85 5.61 -4.94
CA CYS A 127 -11.51 5.37 -3.66
C CYS A 127 -11.68 3.88 -3.32
N MET A 128 -11.46 2.96 -4.26
CA MET A 128 -11.85 1.55 -4.14
C MET A 128 -11.21 0.83 -2.96
N TRP A 129 -9.92 1.11 -2.68
CA TRP A 129 -9.25 0.53 -1.53
C TRP A 129 -9.98 0.85 -0.21
N GLY A 130 -10.29 2.11 0.00
CA GLY A 130 -10.97 2.56 1.22
C GLY A 130 -12.39 2.01 1.35
N VAL A 131 -13.12 1.89 0.24
CA VAL A 131 -14.47 1.31 0.24
C VAL A 131 -14.42 -0.19 0.56
N ILE A 132 -13.50 -0.95 -0.04
CA ILE A 132 -13.31 -2.37 0.27
C ILE A 132 -12.86 -2.54 1.73
N PHE A 133 -11.90 -1.74 2.19
CA PHE A 133 -11.44 -1.74 3.57
C PHE A 133 -12.57 -1.49 4.56
N SER A 134 -13.51 -0.60 4.25
CA SER A 134 -14.64 -0.28 5.13
C SER A 134 -15.56 -1.47 5.44
N PHE A 135 -15.58 -2.54 4.63
CA PHE A 135 -16.33 -3.77 4.92
C PHE A 135 -15.67 -4.64 5.98
N ILE A 136 -14.35 -4.56 6.10
CA ILE A 136 -13.54 -5.40 7.00
C ILE A 136 -13.04 -4.64 8.24
N GLU A 137 -13.13 -3.30 8.22
CA GLU A 137 -12.75 -2.42 9.34
C GLU A 137 -13.66 -2.59 10.56
N GLY A 138 -13.12 -2.29 11.75
CA GLY A 138 -13.87 -2.25 12.99
C GLY A 138 -14.15 -3.61 13.60
N ARG A 139 -13.34 -4.62 13.30
CA ARG A 139 -13.42 -5.98 13.83
C ARG A 139 -12.19 -6.33 14.64
N ARG A 140 -12.29 -7.29 15.54
CA ARG A 140 -11.16 -7.83 16.30
C ARG A 140 -10.01 -8.32 15.41
N MET A 141 -10.33 -8.81 14.20
CA MET A 141 -9.36 -9.34 13.24
C MET A 141 -8.98 -8.34 12.14
N THR A 142 -9.28 -7.05 12.29
CA THR A 142 -9.05 -6.02 11.29
C THR A 142 -7.59 -6.00 10.81
N ASP A 143 -6.62 -6.20 11.71
CA ASP A 143 -5.19 -6.15 11.37
C ASP A 143 -4.80 -7.28 10.38
N ILE A 144 -5.30 -8.50 10.58
CA ILE A 144 -5.08 -9.63 9.67
C ILE A 144 -5.77 -9.37 8.33
N LEU A 145 -7.01 -8.90 8.36
CA LEU A 145 -7.80 -8.61 7.16
C LEU A 145 -7.18 -7.45 6.36
N ALA A 146 -6.68 -6.41 7.04
CA ALA A 146 -5.97 -5.30 6.43
C ALA A 146 -4.65 -5.73 5.78
N SER A 147 -3.91 -6.63 6.44
CA SER A 147 -2.67 -7.19 5.89
C SER A 147 -2.93 -8.00 4.61
N LEU A 148 -4.00 -8.82 4.59
CA LEU A 148 -4.41 -9.55 3.40
C LEU A 148 -4.81 -8.60 2.26
N LEU A 149 -5.56 -7.54 2.56
CA LEU A 149 -5.91 -6.51 1.59
C LEU A 149 -4.67 -5.74 1.11
N GLY A 150 -3.73 -5.41 2.01
CA GLY A 150 -2.49 -4.71 1.66
C GLY A 150 -1.61 -5.52 0.70
N VAL A 151 -1.44 -6.81 0.98
CA VAL A 151 -0.62 -7.71 0.17
C VAL A 151 -1.20 -7.95 -1.23
N SER A 152 -2.52 -7.81 -1.40
CA SER A 152 -3.14 -7.91 -2.72
C SER A 152 -2.56 -6.91 -3.73
N MET A 153 -2.04 -5.76 -3.27
CA MET A 153 -1.42 -4.76 -4.15
C MET A 153 -0.22 -5.32 -4.92
N VAL A 154 0.61 -6.15 -4.27
CA VAL A 154 1.82 -6.72 -4.89
C VAL A 154 1.44 -7.77 -5.93
N ILE A 155 0.72 -8.82 -5.51
CA ILE A 155 0.36 -9.92 -6.40
C ILE A 155 -0.48 -9.47 -7.59
N SER A 156 -1.30 -8.45 -7.39
CA SER A 156 -2.23 -7.96 -8.41
C SER A 156 -1.54 -7.18 -9.52
N SER A 157 -0.47 -6.45 -9.20
CA SER A 157 0.28 -5.69 -10.20
C SER A 157 0.93 -6.62 -11.22
N GLY A 158 1.68 -7.64 -10.77
CA GLY A 158 2.28 -8.62 -11.66
C GLY A 158 1.26 -9.46 -12.41
N THR A 159 0.15 -9.83 -11.74
CA THR A 159 -0.93 -10.60 -12.40
C THR A 159 -1.61 -9.80 -13.51
N ALA A 160 -1.90 -8.51 -13.28
CA ALA A 160 -2.52 -7.65 -14.27
C ALA A 160 -1.62 -7.46 -15.52
N LYS A 161 -0.32 -7.25 -15.33
CA LYS A 161 0.66 -7.17 -16.43
C LYS A 161 0.77 -8.51 -17.17
N SER A 162 0.88 -9.60 -16.45
CA SER A 162 0.94 -10.94 -17.04
C SER A 162 -0.29 -11.25 -17.87
N ALA A 163 -1.49 -10.87 -17.40
CA ALA A 163 -2.73 -11.00 -18.17
C ALA A 163 -2.69 -10.11 -19.44
N GLY A 164 -2.16 -8.87 -19.31
CA GLY A 164 -1.97 -7.98 -20.46
C GLY A 164 -1.06 -8.59 -21.52
N LEU A 165 0.12 -9.06 -21.14
CA LEU A 165 1.05 -9.72 -22.05
C LEU A 165 0.43 -10.98 -22.68
N TYR A 166 -0.29 -11.79 -21.89
CA TYR A 166 -0.95 -12.98 -22.41
C TYR A 166 -1.99 -12.62 -23.47
N VAL A 167 -2.81 -11.61 -23.23
CA VAL A 167 -3.86 -11.16 -24.14
C VAL A 167 -3.25 -10.60 -25.45
N MET A 168 -2.19 -9.82 -25.36
CA MET A 168 -1.50 -9.28 -26.53
C MET A 168 -0.77 -10.38 -27.33
N ASN A 169 0.01 -11.21 -26.65
CA ASN A 169 0.91 -12.18 -27.33
C ASN A 169 0.18 -13.43 -27.83
N ASN A 170 -0.80 -13.93 -27.07
CA ASN A 170 -1.50 -15.19 -27.40
C ASN A 170 -2.84 -14.99 -28.08
N LEU A 171 -3.58 -13.92 -27.75
CA LEU A 171 -4.87 -13.60 -28.36
C LEU A 171 -4.75 -12.54 -29.45
N HIS A 172 -3.55 -11.98 -29.66
CA HIS A 172 -3.24 -10.95 -30.68
C HIS A 172 -4.17 -9.72 -30.61
N VAL A 173 -4.59 -9.34 -29.38
CA VAL A 173 -5.42 -8.16 -29.15
C VAL A 173 -4.54 -6.92 -29.17
N ASN A 174 -4.99 -5.86 -29.83
CA ASN A 174 -4.31 -4.58 -29.87
C ASN A 174 -4.12 -4.00 -28.45
N GLU A 175 -2.98 -3.34 -28.22
CA GLU A 175 -2.58 -2.78 -26.93
C GLU A 175 -3.58 -1.77 -26.35
N PHE A 176 -4.33 -1.04 -27.19
CA PHE A 176 -5.38 -0.12 -26.74
C PHE A 176 -6.66 -0.82 -26.29
N TRP A 177 -7.00 -1.98 -26.88
CA TRP A 177 -8.18 -2.76 -26.52
C TRP A 177 -7.93 -3.81 -25.43
N MET A 178 -6.68 -4.19 -25.24
CA MET A 178 -6.31 -5.21 -24.26
C MET A 178 -6.77 -4.89 -22.82
N PRO A 179 -6.68 -3.63 -22.32
CA PRO A 179 -7.17 -3.32 -20.98
C PRO A 179 -8.69 -3.50 -20.83
N ALA A 180 -9.47 -3.10 -21.85
CA ALA A 180 -10.92 -3.27 -21.83
C ALA A 180 -11.34 -4.74 -21.86
N LEU A 181 -10.65 -5.59 -22.62
CA LEU A 181 -10.94 -7.02 -22.63
C LEU A 181 -10.72 -7.67 -21.26
N ILE A 182 -9.62 -7.31 -20.58
CA ILE A 182 -9.33 -7.81 -19.23
C ILE A 182 -10.35 -7.28 -18.23
N GLY A 183 -10.71 -6.01 -18.34
CA GLY A 183 -11.69 -5.37 -17.49
C GLY A 183 -13.08 -5.98 -17.64
N ALA A 184 -13.50 -6.30 -18.87
CA ALA A 184 -14.77 -6.97 -19.14
C ALA A 184 -14.89 -8.35 -18.47
N VAL A 185 -13.77 -9.09 -18.36
CA VAL A 185 -13.70 -10.35 -17.59
C VAL A 185 -13.70 -10.12 -16.09
N ALA A 186 -12.97 -9.09 -15.63
CA ALA A 186 -12.85 -8.76 -14.22
C ALA A 186 -14.15 -8.21 -13.60
N LEU A 187 -14.95 -7.46 -14.38
CA LEU A 187 -16.16 -6.76 -13.92
C LEU A 187 -17.19 -7.69 -13.26
N PRO A 188 -17.67 -8.79 -13.91
CA PRO A 188 -18.66 -9.68 -13.30
C PRO A 188 -18.11 -10.40 -12.05
N LEU A 189 -16.83 -10.75 -12.04
CA LEU A 189 -16.18 -11.38 -10.90
C LEU A 189 -16.10 -10.41 -9.73
N LEU A 190 -15.75 -9.15 -9.99
CA LEU A 190 -15.69 -8.11 -8.95
C LEU A 190 -17.08 -7.77 -8.41
N ALA A 191 -18.11 -7.77 -9.26
CA ALA A 191 -19.51 -7.61 -8.82
C ALA A 191 -19.93 -8.75 -7.86
N LEU A 192 -19.58 -9.99 -8.19
CA LEU A 192 -19.84 -11.17 -7.34
C LEU A 192 -19.13 -11.06 -5.98
N LEU A 193 -17.84 -10.68 -5.98
CA LEU A 193 -17.06 -10.51 -4.76
C LEU A 193 -17.53 -9.30 -3.94
N GLY A 194 -17.93 -8.21 -4.58
CA GLY A 194 -18.57 -7.07 -3.93
C GLY A 194 -19.87 -7.47 -3.23
N TYR A 195 -20.68 -8.32 -3.86
CA TYR A 195 -21.84 -8.91 -3.22
C TYR A 195 -21.47 -9.80 -2.02
N ALA A 196 -20.42 -10.62 -2.15
CA ALA A 196 -19.91 -11.44 -1.04
C ALA A 196 -19.44 -10.60 0.16
N LEU A 197 -18.77 -9.47 -0.10
CA LEU A 197 -18.39 -8.48 0.93
C LEU A 197 -19.61 -7.84 1.58
N ASN A 198 -20.64 -7.50 0.82
CA ASN A 198 -21.86 -6.91 1.33
C ASN A 198 -22.66 -7.87 2.24
N ARG A 199 -22.49 -9.19 2.06
CA ARG A 199 -23.08 -10.24 2.90
C ARG A 199 -22.34 -10.52 4.19
N LEU A 200 -21.19 -9.88 4.43
CA LEU A 200 -20.48 -10.05 5.70
C LEU A 200 -21.34 -9.63 6.88
N PRO A 201 -21.34 -10.39 8.00
CA PRO A 201 -22.09 -10.03 9.20
C PRO A 201 -21.63 -8.65 9.72
N GLN A 202 -22.47 -7.97 10.48
CA GLN A 202 -22.07 -6.71 11.12
C GLN A 202 -21.02 -6.97 12.21
N PRO A 203 -20.15 -5.98 12.51
CA PRO A 203 -19.29 -6.04 13.69
C PRO A 203 -20.10 -6.32 14.96
N THR A 204 -19.58 -7.18 15.83
CA THR A 204 -20.22 -7.51 17.11
C THR A 204 -20.06 -6.36 18.10
N GLU A 205 -20.81 -6.40 19.22
CA GLU A 205 -20.63 -5.41 20.30
C GLU A 205 -19.22 -5.46 20.89
N GLU A 206 -18.59 -6.64 20.96
CA GLU A 206 -17.18 -6.80 21.35
C GLU A 206 -16.23 -6.10 20.37
N ASP A 207 -16.50 -6.23 19.06
CA ASP A 207 -15.72 -5.55 18.02
C ASP A 207 -15.84 -4.02 18.14
N ILE A 208 -17.07 -3.52 18.40
CA ILE A 208 -17.36 -2.09 18.53
C ILE A 208 -16.70 -1.51 19.79
N ALA A 209 -16.74 -2.24 20.91
CA ALA A 209 -16.11 -1.83 22.16
C ALA A 209 -14.59 -1.68 22.02
N MET A 210 -13.93 -2.59 21.29
CA MET A 210 -12.50 -2.48 20.99
C MET A 210 -12.16 -1.30 20.06
N LYS A 211 -13.10 -0.89 19.20
CA LYS A 211 -12.93 0.26 18.30
C LYS A 211 -13.03 1.61 19.03
N SER A 212 -13.83 1.69 20.11
CA SER A 212 -14.06 2.95 20.84
C SER A 212 -12.79 3.53 21.50
N GLU A 213 -11.76 2.73 21.70
CA GLU A 213 -10.45 3.18 22.19
C GLU A 213 -9.61 3.93 21.14
N ARG A 214 -9.98 3.83 19.86
CA ARG A 214 -9.30 4.54 18.74
C ARG A 214 -10.00 5.86 18.47
N ALA A 215 -9.76 6.88 19.31
CA ALA A 215 -10.33 8.21 19.15
C ALA A 215 -9.95 8.86 17.81
N THR A 216 -10.93 9.47 17.13
CA THR A 216 -10.67 10.29 15.94
C THR A 216 -10.03 11.61 16.35
N LEU A 217 -8.80 11.87 15.90
CA LEU A 217 -8.13 13.14 16.11
C LEU A 217 -8.84 14.26 15.34
N ASN A 218 -9.09 15.38 16.00
CA ASN A 218 -9.49 16.60 15.31
C ASN A 218 -8.28 17.28 14.62
N GLY A 219 -8.52 18.30 13.77
CA GLY A 219 -7.46 18.94 13.00
C GLY A 219 -6.34 19.56 13.85
N LYS A 220 -6.68 20.12 15.04
CA LYS A 220 -5.68 20.69 15.98
C LYS A 220 -4.81 19.61 16.59
N GLN A 221 -5.41 18.50 17.03
CA GLN A 221 -4.69 17.36 17.61
C GLN A 221 -3.76 16.68 16.58
N ARG A 222 -4.18 16.57 15.31
CA ARG A 222 -3.32 16.07 14.22
C ARG A 222 -2.11 16.97 14.02
N TRP A 223 -2.31 18.28 14.05
CA TRP A 223 -1.24 19.25 13.89
C TRP A 223 -0.26 19.27 15.07
N GLU A 224 -0.74 19.13 16.30
CA GLU A 224 0.10 18.99 17.50
C GLU A 224 0.92 17.69 17.46
N LEU A 225 0.29 16.58 17.09
CA LEU A 225 0.98 15.30 16.90
C LEU A 225 2.09 15.44 15.86
N PHE A 226 1.79 16.05 14.72
CA PHE A 226 2.77 16.27 13.67
C PHE A 226 3.94 17.14 14.18
N LYS A 227 3.67 18.23 14.88
CA LYS A 227 4.73 19.07 15.46
C LYS A 227 5.62 18.34 16.46
N ASN A 228 5.01 17.52 17.31
CA ASN A 228 5.75 16.78 18.36
C ASN A 228 6.75 15.76 17.79
N PHE A 229 6.44 15.18 16.62
CA PHE A 229 7.28 14.19 15.94
C PHE A 229 7.80 14.69 14.60
N MET A 230 7.75 16.01 14.34
CA MET A 230 8.03 16.61 13.03
C MET A 230 9.32 16.12 12.38
N PRO A 231 10.50 16.12 13.02
CA PRO A 231 11.72 15.68 12.36
C PRO A 231 11.67 14.21 11.93
N PHE A 232 11.09 13.36 12.77
CA PHE A 232 10.92 11.94 12.52
C PHE A 232 9.94 11.68 11.37
N LEU A 233 8.75 12.30 11.42
CA LEU A 233 7.72 12.12 10.40
C LEU A 233 8.16 12.68 9.05
N MET A 234 8.88 13.81 9.03
CA MET A 234 9.43 14.36 7.79
C MET A 234 10.45 13.42 7.14
N MET A 235 11.37 12.86 7.91
CA MET A 235 12.32 11.86 7.40
C MET A 235 11.57 10.65 6.81
N LEU A 236 10.57 10.13 7.52
CA LEU A 236 9.77 9.00 7.04
C LEU A 236 8.98 9.34 5.77
N PHE A 237 8.35 10.51 5.70
CA PHE A 237 7.56 10.92 4.55
C PHE A 237 8.43 11.09 3.31
N VAL A 238 9.59 11.73 3.44
CA VAL A 238 10.51 11.92 2.31
C VAL A 238 11.07 10.57 1.83
N ALA A 239 11.45 9.68 2.74
CA ALA A 239 11.86 8.32 2.37
C ALA A 239 10.72 7.54 1.70
N ASN A 240 9.49 7.64 2.22
CA ASN A 240 8.33 6.98 1.63
C ASN A 240 8.01 7.53 0.23
N ILE A 241 8.15 8.84 -0.02
CA ILE A 241 8.00 9.41 -1.36
C ILE A 241 8.96 8.72 -2.33
N ALA A 242 10.25 8.62 -1.98
CA ALA A 242 11.25 7.98 -2.83
C ALA A 242 10.94 6.49 -3.11
N ILE A 243 10.48 5.76 -2.08
CA ILE A 243 10.06 4.34 -2.20
C ILE A 243 8.83 4.21 -3.11
N VAL A 244 7.82 5.07 -2.94
CA VAL A 244 6.59 5.02 -3.76
C VAL A 244 6.89 5.38 -5.21
N VAL A 245 7.69 6.41 -5.46
CA VAL A 245 8.12 6.79 -6.82
C VAL A 245 8.85 5.62 -7.49
N LEU A 246 9.81 5.01 -6.82
CA LEU A 246 10.55 3.88 -7.35
C LEU A 246 9.64 2.68 -7.65
N ARG A 247 8.68 2.41 -6.75
CA ARG A 247 7.68 1.36 -6.94
C ARG A 247 6.81 1.63 -8.17
N ASP A 248 6.28 2.84 -8.29
CA ASP A 248 5.39 3.19 -9.39
C ASP A 248 6.12 3.13 -10.74
N ILE A 249 7.36 3.63 -10.81
CA ILE A 249 8.19 3.51 -12.02
C ILE A 249 8.41 2.02 -12.35
N LYS A 250 8.79 1.19 -11.38
CA LYS A 250 8.93 -0.24 -11.61
C LYS A 250 7.61 -0.86 -12.09
N GLU A 251 6.50 -0.53 -11.46
CA GLU A 251 5.22 -1.12 -11.81
C GLU A 251 4.70 -0.67 -13.17
N ASP A 252 4.88 0.58 -13.54
CA ASP A 252 4.26 1.13 -14.74
C ASP A 252 5.15 0.99 -15.98
N PHE A 253 6.48 0.96 -15.82
CA PHE A 253 7.44 0.90 -16.91
C PHE A 253 8.25 -0.39 -16.95
N LEU A 254 7.82 -1.46 -16.29
CA LEU A 254 8.59 -2.71 -16.17
C LEU A 254 8.92 -3.33 -17.53
N VAL A 255 7.99 -3.29 -18.48
CA VAL A 255 8.21 -3.81 -19.84
C VAL A 255 9.19 -2.96 -20.68
N ASN A 256 9.41 -1.71 -20.28
CA ASN A 256 10.43 -0.82 -20.86
C ASN A 256 11.78 -0.97 -20.14
N ILE A 257 11.80 -1.53 -18.92
CA ILE A 257 13.01 -1.78 -18.11
C ILE A 257 13.64 -3.13 -18.45
N ILE A 258 12.82 -4.15 -18.74
CA ILE A 258 13.27 -5.52 -19.01
C ILE A 258 12.67 -5.98 -20.32
N ASP A 259 13.51 -6.50 -21.21
CA ASP A 259 13.02 -7.20 -22.41
C ASP A 259 12.25 -8.45 -22.00
N VAL A 260 10.97 -8.47 -22.33
CA VAL A 260 10.04 -9.55 -21.96
C VAL A 260 9.84 -10.58 -23.07
N SER A 261 10.44 -10.35 -24.26
CA SER A 261 10.25 -11.19 -25.46
C SER A 261 10.67 -12.64 -25.26
N GLU A 262 11.72 -12.87 -24.46
CA GLU A 262 12.28 -14.20 -24.18
C GLU A 262 11.61 -14.91 -23.02
N TYR A 263 10.70 -14.26 -22.30
CA TYR A 263 10.10 -14.81 -21.08
C TYR A 263 8.63 -15.15 -21.25
N SER A 264 8.15 -16.07 -20.41
CA SER A 264 6.73 -16.37 -20.31
C SER A 264 5.92 -15.14 -19.89
N PRO A 265 4.76 -14.86 -20.48
CA PRO A 265 3.86 -13.77 -20.03
C PRO A 265 3.56 -13.79 -18.53
N TRP A 266 3.62 -14.97 -17.90
CA TRP A 266 3.35 -15.15 -16.47
C TRP A 266 4.54 -14.91 -15.54
N LEU A 267 5.68 -14.43 -16.07
CA LEU A 267 6.90 -14.16 -15.28
C LEU A 267 6.62 -13.22 -14.10
N PHE A 268 5.98 -12.10 -14.38
CA PHE A 268 5.73 -11.07 -13.36
C PHE A 268 4.80 -11.55 -12.27
N ALA A 269 3.72 -12.27 -12.64
CA ALA A 269 2.82 -12.88 -11.67
C ALA A 269 3.54 -13.90 -10.77
N LYS A 270 4.46 -14.70 -11.31
CA LYS A 270 5.25 -15.67 -10.53
C LYS A 270 6.17 -14.96 -9.54
N ILE A 271 6.93 -13.95 -9.99
CA ILE A 271 7.84 -13.19 -9.13
C ILE A 271 7.06 -12.51 -8.00
N ASP A 272 6.01 -11.75 -8.32
CA ASP A 272 5.23 -11.02 -7.34
C ASP A 272 4.49 -11.97 -6.36
N SER A 273 4.09 -13.17 -6.81
CA SER A 273 3.50 -14.19 -5.92
C SER A 273 4.50 -14.71 -4.90
N VAL A 274 5.75 -15.01 -5.32
CA VAL A 274 6.80 -15.47 -4.40
C VAL A 274 7.19 -14.35 -3.43
N VAL A 275 7.38 -13.12 -3.93
CA VAL A 275 7.66 -11.94 -3.09
C VAL A 275 6.55 -11.74 -2.06
N THR A 276 5.28 -11.82 -2.49
CA THR A 276 4.11 -11.73 -1.62
C THR A 276 4.13 -12.77 -0.50
N LEU A 277 4.42 -14.03 -0.85
CA LEU A 277 4.47 -15.12 0.14
C LEU A 277 5.57 -14.87 1.19
N ILE A 278 6.75 -14.45 0.76
CA ILE A 278 7.86 -14.12 1.66
C ILE A 278 7.46 -12.98 2.62
N ILE A 279 6.84 -11.91 2.11
CA ILE A 279 6.42 -10.78 2.91
C ILE A 279 5.32 -11.19 3.90
N LEU A 280 4.36 -12.02 3.49
CA LEU A 280 3.33 -12.55 4.39
C LEU A 280 3.93 -13.36 5.53
N VAL A 281 4.95 -14.17 5.26
CA VAL A 281 5.66 -14.92 6.30
C VAL A 281 6.37 -13.97 7.26
N ILE A 282 7.10 -12.97 6.74
CA ILE A 282 7.80 -11.97 7.56
C ILE A 282 6.81 -11.23 8.45
N PHE A 283 5.70 -10.71 7.89
CA PHE A 283 4.70 -9.96 8.65
C PHE A 283 3.92 -10.86 9.62
N GLY A 284 3.65 -12.11 9.25
CA GLY A 284 3.07 -13.10 10.14
C GLY A 284 3.95 -13.37 11.37
N LEU A 285 5.25 -13.44 11.20
CA LEU A 285 6.20 -13.58 12.32
C LEU A 285 6.21 -12.36 13.25
N MET A 286 5.93 -11.16 12.74
CA MET A 286 5.85 -9.94 13.55
C MET A 286 4.71 -9.96 14.60
N VAL A 287 3.70 -10.82 14.43
CA VAL A 287 2.61 -11.01 15.41
C VAL A 287 3.15 -11.55 16.74
N PHE A 288 4.24 -12.34 16.73
CA PHE A 288 4.86 -12.88 17.92
C PHE A 288 5.69 -11.84 18.70
N VAL A 289 6.02 -10.72 18.09
CA VAL A 289 6.80 -9.63 18.72
C VAL A 289 5.83 -8.71 19.48
N LYS A 290 5.68 -8.92 20.78
CA LYS A 290 4.75 -8.16 21.64
C LYS A 290 5.24 -6.75 21.97
N ASP A 291 6.55 -6.56 22.08
CA ASP A 291 7.16 -5.26 22.40
C ASP A 291 7.17 -4.37 21.14
N ASN A 292 6.48 -3.23 21.22
CA ASN A 292 6.32 -2.33 20.07
C ASN A 292 7.65 -1.67 19.66
N LEU A 293 8.53 -1.32 20.59
CA LEU A 293 9.84 -0.76 20.24
C LEU A 293 10.74 -1.79 19.55
N LYS A 294 10.73 -3.05 20.05
CA LYS A 294 11.46 -4.14 19.40
C LYS A 294 10.89 -4.44 18.02
N ALA A 295 9.56 -4.42 17.88
CA ALA A 295 8.90 -4.59 16.59
C ALA A 295 9.34 -3.50 15.59
N LEU A 296 9.31 -2.22 15.99
CA LEU A 296 9.81 -1.12 15.17
C LEU A 296 11.28 -1.28 14.82
N SER A 297 12.13 -1.71 15.78
CA SER A 297 13.56 -1.95 15.53
C SER A 297 13.81 -3.03 14.49
N ILE A 298 13.03 -4.13 14.53
CA ILE A 298 13.12 -5.20 13.54
C ILE A 298 12.67 -4.68 12.15
N LEU A 299 11.58 -3.92 12.09
CA LEU A 299 11.08 -3.34 10.84
C LEU A 299 12.11 -2.37 10.23
N PHE A 300 12.71 -1.49 11.02
CA PHE A 300 13.81 -0.63 10.56
C PHE A 300 15.00 -1.45 10.05
N GLY A 301 15.40 -2.50 10.78
CA GLY A 301 16.48 -3.39 10.35
C GLY A 301 16.21 -4.06 9.01
N LEU A 302 14.98 -4.56 8.81
CA LEU A 302 14.55 -5.17 7.54
C LEU A 302 14.57 -4.16 6.38
N ILE A 303 14.05 -2.95 6.60
CA ILE A 303 14.05 -1.90 5.58
C ILE A 303 15.49 -1.49 5.24
N ILE A 304 16.32 -1.20 6.23
CA ILE A 304 17.72 -0.76 6.04
C ILE A 304 18.49 -1.84 5.27
N MET A 305 18.38 -3.11 5.67
CA MET A 305 19.02 -4.22 4.99
C MET A 305 18.51 -4.35 3.54
N GLY A 306 17.20 -4.24 3.32
CA GLY A 306 16.61 -4.25 1.97
C GLY A 306 17.15 -3.11 1.10
N MET A 307 17.26 -1.89 1.64
CA MET A 307 17.78 -0.73 0.92
C MET A 307 19.28 -0.89 0.56
N ILE A 308 20.08 -1.45 1.46
CA ILE A 308 21.49 -1.79 1.18
C ILE A 308 21.58 -2.81 0.04
N VAL A 309 20.83 -3.92 0.14
CA VAL A 309 20.83 -4.96 -0.89
C VAL A 309 20.37 -4.40 -2.23
N MET A 310 19.31 -3.59 -2.25
CA MET A 310 18.81 -2.94 -3.45
C MET A 310 19.87 -2.07 -4.12
N SER A 311 20.58 -1.24 -3.34
CA SER A 311 21.67 -0.39 -3.87
C SER A 311 22.84 -1.21 -4.41
N VAL A 312 23.28 -2.22 -3.66
CA VAL A 312 24.39 -3.10 -4.07
C VAL A 312 24.06 -3.85 -5.36
N VAL A 313 22.85 -4.36 -5.48
CA VAL A 313 22.37 -5.08 -6.68
C VAL A 313 22.20 -4.13 -7.86
N SER A 314 21.75 -2.90 -7.64
CA SER A 314 21.60 -1.90 -8.70
C SER A 314 22.96 -1.46 -9.27
N PHE A 315 23.89 -1.05 -8.44
CA PHE A 315 25.22 -0.60 -8.93
C PHE A 315 26.13 -1.77 -9.30
N GLY A 316 25.87 -2.95 -8.79
CA GLY A 316 26.67 -4.16 -9.05
C GLY A 316 26.11 -5.08 -10.12
N GLN A 317 25.06 -4.70 -10.85
CA GLN A 317 24.37 -5.56 -11.81
C GLN A 317 25.33 -6.21 -12.82
N GLU A 318 26.17 -5.41 -13.46
CA GLU A 318 27.15 -5.89 -14.42
C GLU A 318 28.22 -6.78 -13.77
N ARG A 319 28.68 -6.39 -12.58
CA ARG A 319 29.74 -7.12 -11.86
C ARG A 319 29.27 -8.50 -11.38
N PHE A 320 28.03 -8.60 -10.93
CA PHE A 320 27.45 -9.85 -10.42
C PHE A 320 26.87 -10.73 -11.54
N GLN A 321 26.77 -10.24 -12.77
CA GLN A 321 26.18 -10.93 -13.93
C GLN A 321 24.81 -11.57 -13.58
N LEU A 322 23.98 -10.86 -12.82
CA LEU A 322 22.67 -11.35 -12.41
C LEU A 322 21.75 -11.48 -13.62
N SER A 323 21.05 -12.62 -13.69
CA SER A 323 19.99 -12.75 -14.68
C SER A 323 18.87 -11.71 -14.39
N PRO A 324 18.19 -11.18 -15.43
CA PRO A 324 17.12 -10.21 -15.27
C PRO A 324 16.03 -10.67 -14.28
N VAL A 325 15.73 -11.95 -14.24
CA VAL A 325 14.74 -12.55 -13.33
C VAL A 325 15.19 -12.44 -11.87
N VAL A 326 16.45 -12.81 -11.57
CA VAL A 326 16.99 -12.74 -10.20
C VAL A 326 17.10 -11.28 -9.76
N TRP A 327 17.59 -10.41 -10.65
CA TRP A 327 17.67 -8.98 -10.40
C TRP A 327 16.29 -8.41 -10.06
N LEU A 328 15.27 -8.67 -10.89
CA LEU A 328 13.90 -8.20 -10.67
C LEU A 328 13.30 -8.73 -9.36
N PHE A 329 13.54 -10.01 -9.05
CA PHE A 329 13.07 -10.62 -7.81
C PHE A 329 13.65 -9.91 -6.57
N VAL A 330 14.97 -9.69 -6.55
CA VAL A 330 15.65 -9.02 -5.42
C VAL A 330 15.18 -7.58 -5.28
N GLN A 331 15.13 -6.83 -6.39
CA GLN A 331 14.63 -5.46 -6.42
C GLN A 331 13.20 -5.39 -5.89
N SER A 332 12.32 -6.27 -6.37
CA SER A 332 10.92 -6.32 -5.92
C SER A 332 10.81 -6.64 -4.44
N LEU A 333 11.54 -7.64 -3.95
CA LEU A 333 11.49 -8.05 -2.55
C LEU A 333 11.92 -6.91 -1.61
N CYS A 334 13.07 -6.29 -1.88
CA CYS A 334 13.59 -5.20 -1.08
C CYS A 334 12.63 -3.98 -1.07
N LEU A 335 12.14 -3.62 -2.24
CA LEU A 335 11.23 -2.48 -2.41
C LEU A 335 9.88 -2.71 -1.71
N TYR A 336 9.28 -3.88 -1.88
CA TYR A 336 7.98 -4.16 -1.29
C TYR A 336 8.04 -4.42 0.22
N ILE A 337 9.14 -4.94 0.77
CA ILE A 337 9.35 -4.98 2.23
C ILE A 337 9.27 -3.57 2.80
N ALA A 338 9.98 -2.60 2.21
CA ALA A 338 9.95 -1.22 2.68
C ALA A 338 8.56 -0.60 2.51
N TYR A 339 7.98 -0.69 1.31
CA TYR A 339 6.67 -0.09 1.00
C TYR A 339 5.54 -0.64 1.89
N LEU A 340 5.38 -1.96 1.94
CA LEU A 340 4.27 -2.57 2.69
C LEU A 340 4.44 -2.42 4.20
N THR A 341 5.66 -2.30 4.70
CA THR A 341 5.88 -2.00 6.12
C THR A 341 5.16 -0.72 6.55
N PHE A 342 5.24 0.35 5.74
CA PHE A 342 4.52 1.60 6.02
C PHE A 342 3.02 1.48 5.84
N GLN A 343 2.57 0.71 4.86
CA GLN A 343 1.14 0.57 4.54
C GLN A 343 0.37 -0.33 5.52
N THR A 344 1.08 -1.13 6.35
CA THR A 344 0.40 -2.13 7.17
C THR A 344 0.73 -2.04 8.67
N ILE A 345 1.98 -2.20 9.07
CA ILE A 345 2.34 -2.48 10.47
C ILE A 345 3.02 -1.28 11.16
N PHE A 346 3.79 -0.48 10.42
CA PHE A 346 4.70 0.50 11.01
C PHE A 346 3.99 1.55 11.87
N PHE A 347 2.99 2.22 11.30
CA PHE A 347 2.30 3.30 12.02
C PHE A 347 1.45 2.79 13.18
N ASP A 348 0.93 1.56 13.10
CA ASP A 348 0.22 0.94 14.21
C ASP A 348 1.16 0.70 15.40
N ARG A 349 2.35 0.14 15.15
CA ARG A 349 3.39 -0.06 16.17
C ARG A 349 3.96 1.25 16.71
N PHE A 350 4.10 2.28 15.85
CA PHE A 350 4.55 3.60 16.26
C PHE A 350 3.55 4.28 17.21
N ILE A 351 2.26 4.27 16.88
CA ILE A 351 1.20 4.82 17.72
C ILE A 351 1.14 4.09 19.06
N ALA A 352 1.22 2.76 19.04
CA ALA A 352 1.21 1.95 20.26
C ALA A 352 2.48 2.18 21.12
N CYS A 353 3.66 2.36 20.50
CA CYS A 353 4.93 2.59 21.21
C CYS A 353 4.93 3.88 22.02
N PHE A 354 4.36 4.96 21.45
CA PHE A 354 4.31 6.28 22.09
C PHE A 354 2.96 6.58 22.74
N LYS A 355 2.07 5.58 22.86
CA LYS A 355 0.73 5.73 23.45
C LYS A 355 -0.05 6.93 22.86
N ILE A 356 0.10 7.13 21.56
CA ILE A 356 -0.53 8.25 20.86
C ILE A 356 -2.02 7.94 20.67
N HIS A 357 -2.88 8.82 21.16
CA HIS A 357 -4.30 8.76 20.83
C HIS A 357 -4.50 9.24 19.38
N GLY A 358 -4.56 8.32 18.42
CA GLY A 358 -4.62 8.68 17.02
C GLY A 358 -5.07 7.55 16.10
N ASN A 359 -5.36 7.93 14.84
CA ASN A 359 -5.77 7.00 13.79
C ASN A 359 -4.60 6.72 12.83
N VAL A 360 -4.24 5.45 12.67
CA VAL A 360 -3.23 4.96 11.72
C VAL A 360 -3.57 5.38 10.28
N GLY A 361 -4.87 5.39 9.92
CA GLY A 361 -5.34 5.77 8.60
C GLY A 361 -4.90 7.16 8.14
N PHE A 362 -4.75 8.11 9.08
CA PHE A 362 -4.24 9.45 8.74
C PHE A 362 -2.80 9.38 8.17
N PHE A 363 -1.93 8.62 8.79
CA PHE A 363 -0.54 8.47 8.33
C PHE A 363 -0.49 7.74 6.97
N ILE A 364 -1.27 6.66 6.81
CA ILE A 364 -1.32 5.89 5.57
C ILE A 364 -1.81 6.76 4.41
N VAL A 365 -2.91 7.50 4.59
CA VAL A 365 -3.46 8.37 3.54
C VAL A 365 -2.47 9.49 3.20
N THR A 366 -1.80 10.07 4.21
CA THR A 366 -0.81 11.14 3.99
C THR A 366 0.41 10.62 3.22
N THR A 367 0.95 9.46 3.61
CA THR A 367 2.10 8.84 2.90
C THR A 367 1.74 8.46 1.47
N ASP A 368 0.55 7.94 1.23
CA ASP A 368 0.04 7.63 -0.10
C ASP A 368 -0.10 8.88 -0.98
N PHE A 369 -0.75 9.91 -0.47
CA PHE A 369 -0.94 11.16 -1.20
C PHE A 369 0.38 11.80 -1.60
N LEU A 370 1.33 11.91 -0.65
CA LEU A 370 2.65 12.45 -0.91
C LEU A 370 3.43 11.58 -1.91
N GLY A 371 3.34 10.26 -1.78
CA GLY A 371 4.00 9.31 -2.68
C GLY A 371 3.54 9.47 -4.12
N TYR A 372 2.24 9.39 -4.40
CA TYR A 372 1.70 9.56 -5.75
C TYR A 372 1.97 10.96 -6.33
N THR A 373 1.91 12.01 -5.50
CA THR A 373 2.29 13.37 -5.92
C THR A 373 3.77 13.41 -6.34
N GLY A 374 4.64 12.73 -5.58
CA GLY A 374 6.05 12.57 -5.92
C GLY A 374 6.25 11.83 -7.25
N THR A 375 5.48 10.77 -7.51
CA THR A 375 5.54 10.03 -8.78
C THR A 375 5.18 10.93 -9.96
N VAL A 376 4.08 11.67 -9.88
CA VAL A 376 3.70 12.62 -10.94
C VAL A 376 4.81 13.64 -11.18
N LEU A 377 5.36 14.22 -10.10
CA LEU A 377 6.43 15.21 -10.21
C LEU A 377 7.67 14.65 -10.90
N VAL A 378 8.13 13.46 -10.52
CA VAL A 378 9.32 12.83 -11.10
C VAL A 378 9.09 12.47 -12.58
N LEU A 379 7.91 11.93 -12.93
CA LEU A 379 7.59 11.63 -14.33
C LEU A 379 7.52 12.89 -15.18
N VAL A 380 6.92 13.96 -14.68
CA VAL A 380 6.89 15.26 -15.37
C VAL A 380 8.30 15.81 -15.54
N LEU A 381 9.12 15.82 -14.48
CA LEU A 381 10.51 16.28 -14.58
C LEU A 381 11.33 15.45 -15.56
N LYS A 382 11.12 14.13 -15.61
CA LYS A 382 11.78 13.23 -16.58
C LYS A 382 11.48 13.68 -18.02
N GLU A 383 10.21 13.92 -18.34
CA GLU A 383 9.82 14.35 -19.69
C GLU A 383 10.45 15.69 -20.10
N PHE A 384 10.50 16.65 -19.17
CA PHE A 384 11.11 17.95 -19.46
C PHE A 384 12.64 17.93 -19.52
N CYS A 385 13.30 17.05 -18.75
CA CYS A 385 14.77 17.01 -18.70
C CYS A 385 15.38 16.07 -19.73
N ASN A 386 14.76 14.91 -19.95
CA ASN A 386 15.26 13.90 -20.90
C ASN A 386 14.12 12.96 -21.35
N PRO A 387 13.38 13.32 -22.41
CA PRO A 387 12.25 12.50 -22.88
C PRO A 387 12.68 11.12 -23.38
N HIS A 388 13.86 11.01 -24.01
CA HIS A 388 14.36 9.76 -24.60
C HIS A 388 15.34 9.00 -23.69
N ILE A 389 14.95 8.84 -22.41
CA ILE A 389 15.80 8.13 -21.45
C ILE A 389 15.71 6.61 -21.66
N ASP A 390 16.84 5.93 -21.53
CA ASP A 390 16.84 4.47 -21.37
C ASP A 390 16.28 4.10 -20.00
N TRP A 391 15.10 3.47 -20.00
CA TRP A 391 14.38 3.11 -18.79
C TRP A 391 15.13 2.11 -17.92
N ALA A 392 15.88 1.18 -18.51
CA ALA A 392 16.65 0.19 -17.75
C ALA A 392 17.81 0.85 -17.00
N VAL A 393 18.57 1.71 -17.69
CA VAL A 393 19.67 2.47 -17.10
C VAL A 393 19.14 3.45 -16.03
N PHE A 394 18.09 4.18 -16.35
CA PHE A 394 17.47 5.13 -15.42
C PHE A 394 16.98 4.45 -14.15
N TYR A 395 16.18 3.39 -14.29
CA TYR A 395 15.63 2.67 -13.13
C TYR A 395 16.74 2.12 -12.24
N ASN A 396 17.77 1.52 -12.85
CA ASN A 396 18.86 0.90 -12.12
C ASN A 396 19.65 1.94 -11.31
N GLN A 397 20.01 3.06 -11.92
CA GLN A 397 20.68 4.17 -11.24
C GLN A 397 19.80 4.79 -10.15
N PHE A 398 18.52 5.04 -10.46
CA PHE A 398 17.57 5.62 -9.54
C PHE A 398 17.35 4.71 -8.32
N ALA A 399 17.18 3.40 -8.53
CA ALA A 399 17.05 2.41 -7.44
C ALA A 399 18.30 2.38 -6.54
N GLY A 400 19.50 2.46 -7.14
CA GLY A 400 20.74 2.54 -6.39
C GLY A 400 20.82 3.77 -5.49
N TYR A 401 20.54 4.96 -6.04
CA TYR A 401 20.56 6.21 -5.27
C TYR A 401 19.44 6.29 -4.22
N VAL A 402 18.23 5.87 -4.57
CA VAL A 402 17.11 5.78 -3.61
C VAL A 402 17.45 4.85 -2.46
N GLY A 403 18.09 3.70 -2.73
CA GLY A 403 18.51 2.77 -1.71
C GLY A 403 19.50 3.40 -0.71
N ILE A 404 20.54 4.11 -1.19
CA ILE A 404 21.50 4.83 -0.34
C ILE A 404 20.77 5.90 0.49
N PHE A 405 19.98 6.74 -0.18
CA PHE A 405 19.23 7.83 0.46
C PHE A 405 18.30 7.31 1.56
N CYS A 406 17.49 6.29 1.26
CA CYS A 406 16.59 5.67 2.22
C CYS A 406 17.35 4.99 3.37
N CYS A 407 18.46 4.30 3.09
CA CYS A 407 19.30 3.69 4.12
C CYS A 407 19.75 4.72 5.14
N ILE A 408 20.33 5.85 4.70
CA ILE A 408 20.78 6.94 5.58
C ILE A 408 19.60 7.52 6.37
N THR A 409 18.48 7.80 5.68
CA THR A 409 17.29 8.40 6.29
C THR A 409 16.68 7.48 7.34
N PHE A 410 16.61 6.17 7.09
CA PHE A 410 16.08 5.20 8.07
C PHE A 410 17.01 4.96 9.23
N ILE A 411 18.33 5.00 9.04
CA ILE A 411 19.30 4.97 10.17
C ILE A 411 19.10 6.20 11.04
N CYS A 412 19.02 7.40 10.48
CA CYS A 412 18.76 8.62 11.23
C CYS A 412 17.42 8.57 11.98
N SER A 413 16.37 8.07 11.32
CA SER A 413 15.04 7.90 11.92
C SER A 413 15.04 6.90 13.07
N PHE A 414 15.76 5.79 12.92
CA PHE A 414 15.92 4.76 13.95
C PHE A 414 16.63 5.32 15.19
N VAL A 415 17.74 6.03 15.01
CA VAL A 415 18.49 6.68 16.11
C VAL A 415 17.62 7.71 16.81
N TYR A 416 16.92 8.56 16.06
CA TYR A 416 16.00 9.56 16.62
C TYR A 416 14.88 8.91 17.46
N LEU A 417 14.24 7.86 16.92
CA LEU A 417 13.18 7.13 17.60
C LEU A 417 13.63 6.60 18.97
N HIS A 418 14.82 5.95 19.02
CA HIS A 418 15.37 5.39 20.23
C HIS A 418 15.77 6.45 21.26
N GLN A 419 16.36 7.56 20.81
CA GLN A 419 16.68 8.68 21.68
C GLN A 419 15.41 9.30 22.27
N ARG A 420 14.37 9.50 21.46
CA ARG A 420 13.08 10.05 21.89
C ARG A 420 12.41 9.14 22.91
N PHE A 421 12.35 7.84 22.63
CA PHE A 421 11.77 6.86 23.54
C PHE A 421 12.47 6.80 24.89
N ARG A 422 13.81 6.82 24.90
CA ARG A 422 14.59 6.88 26.14
C ARG A 422 14.32 8.16 26.94
N LYS A 423 14.20 9.31 26.27
CA LYS A 423 13.90 10.58 26.90
C LYS A 423 12.53 10.58 27.55
N GLU A 424 11.51 10.09 26.89
CA GLU A 424 10.14 10.03 27.42
C GLU A 424 10.05 9.08 28.62
N ASN A 425 10.64 7.89 28.54
CA ASN A 425 10.65 6.95 29.66
C ASN A 425 11.49 7.45 30.84
N GLY A 426 12.60 8.13 30.59
CA GLY A 426 13.40 8.75 31.64
C GLY A 426 12.69 9.87 32.40
N LEU A 427 11.81 10.62 31.72
CA LEU A 427 10.92 11.62 32.32
C LEU A 427 9.84 10.98 33.19
N VAL A 428 9.25 9.87 32.75
CA VAL A 428 8.23 9.13 33.51
C VAL A 428 8.82 8.54 34.78
N VAL A 429 10.02 7.96 34.72
CA VAL A 429 10.71 7.42 35.91
C VAL A 429 11.00 8.52 36.95
N LYS A 430 11.54 9.67 36.53
CA LYS A 430 11.76 10.82 37.41
C LYS A 430 10.50 11.38 38.02
N SER A 431 9.40 11.44 37.25
CA SER A 431 8.10 11.90 37.75
C SER A 431 7.54 10.96 38.82
N ASN A 432 7.68 9.65 38.65
CA ASN A 432 7.25 8.67 39.64
C ASN A 432 8.12 8.70 40.92
N GLU A 433 9.43 8.86 40.79
CA GLU A 433 10.32 9.03 41.93
C GLU A 433 9.96 10.28 42.75
N VAL A 434 9.65 11.41 42.12
CA VAL A 434 9.21 12.63 42.81
C VAL A 434 7.87 12.43 43.51
N LEU A 435 6.91 11.75 42.87
CA LEU A 435 5.60 11.43 43.48
C LEU A 435 5.74 10.49 44.69
N GLU A 436 6.63 9.50 44.63
CA GLU A 436 6.89 8.59 45.76
C GLU A 436 7.57 9.35 46.92
N LEU A 437 8.48 10.28 46.64
CA LEU A 437 9.11 11.13 47.66
C LEU A 437 8.12 12.09 48.32
N ASP A 438 7.20 12.70 47.54
CA ASP A 438 6.14 13.57 48.07
C ASP A 438 5.13 12.78 48.93
N THR A 439 4.74 11.57 48.51
CA THR A 439 3.85 10.71 49.31
C THR A 439 4.54 10.21 50.58
N ALA A 440 5.84 9.88 50.55
CA ALA A 440 6.58 9.50 51.73
C ALA A 440 6.73 10.67 52.72
N SER A 441 6.97 11.89 52.24
CA SER A 441 7.06 13.10 53.05
C SER A 441 5.72 13.49 53.70
N GLN A 442 4.59 13.36 52.98
CA GLN A 442 3.26 13.59 53.54
C GLN A 442 2.88 12.58 54.60
N ASN A 443 3.23 11.30 54.41
CA ASN A 443 2.99 10.25 55.38
C ASN A 443 3.84 10.46 56.65
N ALA A 444 5.07 10.96 56.54
CA ALA A 444 5.91 11.27 57.69
C ALA A 444 5.38 12.47 58.51
N ILE A 445 4.80 13.48 57.83
CA ILE A 445 4.19 14.64 58.52
C ILE A 445 2.86 14.24 59.20
N THR A 446 2.15 13.23 58.71
CA THR A 446 0.86 12.77 59.28
C THR A 446 1.08 11.82 60.50
N MET A 447 2.30 11.29 60.68
CA MET A 447 2.70 10.42 61.79
C MET A 447 3.44 11.13 62.91
N ALA A 448 3.80 12.41 62.74
CA ALA A 448 4.39 13.29 63.75
C ALA A 448 3.32 14.21 64.37
#